data_109207755dfb8526dabac7cd71045dd2
#
_entry.id   109207755dfb8526dabac7cd71045dd2
#
_cell.length_a   1.000
_cell.length_b   1.000
_cell.length_c   1.000
_cell.angle_alpha   90.00
_cell.angle_beta   90.00
_cell.angle_gamma   90.00
#
_symmetry.space_group_name_H-M   'P 1'
#
loop_
_entity.id
_entity.type
_entity.pdbx_description
1 polymer ?
#
loop_
_entity_poly.entity_id
_entity_poly.type
_entity_poly.pdbx_seq_one_letter_code
_entity_poly.pdbx_strand_id
1 'polypeptide(L)'
;MEKEIHPTAIIEPGTEMDKDVYVGPFCIVKGGVHIRKGTKLISNVIVEGNTEIGENCTIYPFTSIGLPPQDLKYKGEKTGIKIGNNNTIREYTTIHRASVGGDGLTTLGDNNFLMAYVHVAHDCKIGNSVIMSNVATLAGHVIVEDHAYIGGLVAVHQFTRIGTYAMVGGFSGVGQDIPPYTMASGARAKLFGLNAVGLKRHGFPDSTINDLKKAYKMLFREKRTLKDALKKIQEDLPYTDEIKHLVEFIQRNKRGICR
;
A
#
# COMPACT_ATOMS: atom_id res chain seq x y z
N MET A 1 -29.26 9.03 6.44
CA MET A 1 -29.95 7.72 6.58
C MET A 1 -29.54 7.06 7.88
N GLU A 2 -30.30 6.13 8.39
CA GLU A 2 -29.93 5.37 9.59
C GLU A 2 -28.92 4.28 9.26
N LYS A 3 -28.23 3.76 10.30
CA LYS A 3 -27.33 2.60 10.16
C LYS A 3 -28.16 1.38 9.75
N GLU A 4 -27.67 0.60 8.81
CA GLU A 4 -28.32 -0.64 8.40
C GLU A 4 -27.45 -1.83 8.84
N ILE A 5 -27.89 -2.53 9.89
CA ILE A 5 -27.17 -3.68 10.47
C ILE A 5 -28.03 -4.93 10.29
N HIS A 6 -27.49 -5.92 9.57
CA HIS A 6 -28.20 -7.19 9.37
C HIS A 6 -28.38 -7.94 10.70
N PRO A 7 -29.54 -8.58 10.96
CA PRO A 7 -29.82 -9.25 12.23
C PRO A 7 -28.84 -10.37 12.64
N THR A 8 -28.13 -10.96 11.67
CA THR A 8 -27.09 -11.98 11.93
C THR A 8 -25.69 -11.42 12.13
N ALA A 9 -25.51 -10.10 12.05
CA ALA A 9 -24.23 -9.47 12.35
C ALA A 9 -24.01 -9.42 13.87
N ILE A 10 -22.76 -9.59 14.29
CA ILE A 10 -22.36 -9.51 15.70
C ILE A 10 -21.57 -8.22 15.89
N ILE A 11 -22.13 -7.30 16.68
CA ILE A 11 -21.50 -6.03 17.02
C ILE A 11 -21.22 -6.04 18.51
N GLU A 12 -19.95 -6.03 18.89
CA GLU A 12 -19.56 -6.01 20.30
C GLU A 12 -19.71 -4.60 20.91
N PRO A 13 -19.94 -4.51 22.24
CA PRO A 13 -19.90 -3.23 22.95
C PRO A 13 -18.57 -2.49 22.76
N GLY A 14 -18.62 -1.16 22.67
CA GLY A 14 -17.44 -0.32 22.40
C GLY A 14 -17.09 -0.18 20.91
N THR A 15 -17.93 -0.69 20.02
CA THR A 15 -17.85 -0.39 18.58
C THR A 15 -18.52 0.96 18.30
N GLU A 16 -17.85 1.82 17.57
CA GLU A 16 -18.37 3.10 17.09
C GLU A 16 -18.68 3.04 15.59
N MET A 17 -19.84 3.53 15.18
CA MET A 17 -20.25 3.59 13.78
C MET A 17 -20.94 4.92 13.49
N ASP A 18 -20.52 5.58 12.45
CA ASP A 18 -21.15 6.81 11.96
C ASP A 18 -22.46 6.52 11.22
N LYS A 19 -23.09 7.57 10.67
CA LYS A 19 -24.30 7.48 9.86
C LYS A 19 -24.03 6.68 8.56
N ASP A 20 -25.09 6.12 8.01
CA ASP A 20 -25.08 5.46 6.70
C ASP A 20 -24.07 4.30 6.59
N VAL A 21 -23.66 3.70 7.72
CA VAL A 21 -22.84 2.48 7.72
C VAL A 21 -23.75 1.28 7.46
N TYR A 22 -23.35 0.43 6.53
CA TYR A 22 -23.98 -0.86 6.24
C TYR A 22 -23.15 -2.01 6.79
N VAL A 23 -23.76 -2.89 7.57
CA VAL A 23 -23.15 -4.13 8.07
C VAL A 23 -24.02 -5.31 7.65
N GLY A 24 -23.56 -6.05 6.67
CA GLY A 24 -24.26 -7.19 6.08
C GLY A 24 -24.23 -8.46 6.94
N PRO A 25 -24.81 -9.55 6.43
CA PRO A 25 -24.98 -10.79 7.20
C PRO A 25 -23.63 -11.40 7.61
N PHE A 26 -23.65 -11.98 8.83
CA PHE A 26 -22.51 -12.72 9.41
C PHE A 26 -21.22 -11.91 9.56
N CYS A 27 -21.28 -10.59 9.52
CA CYS A 27 -20.16 -9.74 9.89
C CYS A 27 -19.94 -9.76 11.40
N ILE A 28 -18.68 -9.68 11.82
CA ILE A 28 -18.29 -9.58 13.24
C ILE A 28 -17.46 -8.32 13.40
N VAL A 29 -17.94 -7.38 14.22
CA VAL A 29 -17.22 -6.13 14.53
C VAL A 29 -17.01 -6.08 16.03
N LYS A 30 -15.75 -6.11 16.44
CA LYS A 30 -15.37 -6.15 17.85
C LYS A 30 -15.21 -4.76 18.46
N GLY A 31 -15.23 -4.70 19.79
CA GLY A 31 -15.01 -3.45 20.53
C GLY A 31 -13.69 -2.77 20.18
N GLY A 32 -13.68 -1.42 20.21
CA GLY A 32 -12.53 -0.59 19.83
C GLY A 32 -12.42 -0.32 18.32
N VAL A 33 -13.37 -0.78 17.51
CA VAL A 33 -13.47 -0.47 16.08
C VAL A 33 -14.31 0.78 15.87
N HIS A 34 -13.85 1.67 14.98
CA HIS A 34 -14.62 2.82 14.51
C HIS A 34 -14.79 2.75 12.98
N ILE A 35 -16.05 2.75 12.53
CA ILE A 35 -16.41 2.71 11.10
C ILE A 35 -17.08 4.04 10.73
N ARG A 36 -16.46 4.76 9.81
CA ARG A 36 -16.91 6.06 9.36
C ARG A 36 -18.06 5.97 8.35
N LYS A 37 -18.68 7.13 8.13
CA LYS A 37 -19.87 7.33 7.32
C LYS A 37 -19.82 6.64 5.95
N GLY A 38 -20.91 6.03 5.54
CA GLY A 38 -21.10 5.45 4.20
C GLY A 38 -20.32 4.19 3.91
N THR A 39 -19.53 3.69 4.85
CA THR A 39 -18.74 2.46 4.67
C THR A 39 -19.64 1.23 4.77
N LYS A 40 -19.35 0.23 3.93
CA LYS A 40 -20.11 -1.01 3.76
C LYS A 40 -19.26 -2.24 4.04
N LEU A 41 -19.68 -3.04 5.01
CA LEU A 41 -19.22 -4.40 5.22
C LEU A 41 -20.21 -5.37 4.56
N ILE A 42 -19.85 -6.02 3.45
CA ILE A 42 -20.83 -6.71 2.61
C ILE A 42 -21.39 -7.97 3.29
N SER A 43 -20.55 -8.92 3.68
CA SER A 43 -20.95 -10.09 4.49
C SER A 43 -19.71 -10.86 4.97
N ASN A 44 -19.83 -11.61 6.08
CA ASN A 44 -18.73 -12.44 6.59
C ASN A 44 -17.39 -11.67 6.77
N VAL A 45 -17.45 -10.38 7.05
CA VAL A 45 -16.28 -9.54 7.32
C VAL A 45 -15.99 -9.56 8.81
N ILE A 46 -14.73 -9.69 9.17
CA ILE A 46 -14.27 -9.59 10.57
C ILE A 46 -13.44 -8.33 10.72
N VAL A 47 -13.81 -7.47 11.67
CA VAL A 47 -13.06 -6.27 12.04
C VAL A 47 -12.83 -6.28 13.54
N GLU A 48 -11.56 -6.17 13.97
CA GLU A 48 -11.21 -6.16 15.39
C GLU A 48 -10.00 -5.26 15.70
N GLY A 49 -9.66 -5.22 16.98
CA GLY A 49 -8.54 -4.43 17.50
C GLY A 49 -8.83 -2.92 17.45
N ASN A 50 -7.80 -2.10 17.67
CA ASN A 50 -7.91 -0.64 17.56
C ASN A 50 -7.89 -0.24 16.07
N THR A 51 -9.05 -0.37 15.40
CA THR A 51 -9.18 -0.21 13.95
C THR A 51 -10.12 0.93 13.61
N GLU A 52 -9.61 1.90 12.85
CA GLU A 52 -10.42 2.97 12.24
C GLU A 52 -10.54 2.72 10.73
N ILE A 53 -11.78 2.70 10.21
CA ILE A 53 -12.09 2.60 8.79
C ILE A 53 -12.76 3.90 8.35
N GLY A 54 -12.18 4.57 7.38
CA GLY A 54 -12.62 5.84 6.83
C GLY A 54 -13.99 5.78 6.13
N GLU A 55 -14.33 6.87 5.46
CA GLU A 55 -15.64 7.03 4.82
C GLU A 55 -15.72 6.31 3.47
N ASN A 56 -16.95 5.90 3.11
CA ASN A 56 -17.31 5.37 1.79
C ASN A 56 -16.45 4.17 1.33
N CYS A 57 -15.90 3.39 2.25
CA CYS A 57 -15.20 2.17 1.93
C CYS A 57 -16.17 1.03 1.62
N THR A 58 -15.76 0.12 0.73
CA THR A 58 -16.51 -1.13 0.48
C THR A 58 -15.63 -2.33 0.78
N ILE A 59 -16.03 -3.16 1.73
CA ILE A 59 -15.27 -4.31 2.21
C ILE A 59 -16.06 -5.57 1.88
N TYR A 60 -15.45 -6.40 1.06
CA TYR A 60 -16.06 -7.59 0.46
C TYR A 60 -15.96 -8.83 1.35
N PRO A 61 -16.73 -9.88 1.04
CA PRO A 61 -16.86 -11.04 1.92
C PRO A 61 -15.55 -11.73 2.27
N PHE A 62 -15.51 -12.29 3.47
CA PHE A 62 -14.37 -13.04 4.03
C PHE A 62 -13.09 -12.23 4.22
N THR A 63 -13.18 -10.91 4.16
CA THR A 63 -12.08 -10.03 4.53
C THR A 63 -11.91 -10.00 6.05
N SER A 64 -10.65 -10.01 6.52
CA SER A 64 -10.33 -9.82 7.93
C SER A 64 -9.40 -8.62 8.13
N ILE A 65 -9.80 -7.72 9.03
CA ILE A 65 -9.09 -6.47 9.31
C ILE A 65 -8.83 -6.38 10.81
N GLY A 66 -7.60 -6.08 11.19
CA GLY A 66 -7.25 -5.82 12.59
C GLY A 66 -6.88 -7.06 13.41
N LEU A 67 -6.81 -8.25 12.82
CA LEU A 67 -6.35 -9.43 13.54
C LEU A 67 -4.89 -9.24 14.02
N PRO A 68 -4.47 -10.00 15.07
CA PRO A 68 -3.10 -9.96 15.55
C PRO A 68 -2.08 -10.17 14.44
N PRO A 69 -0.93 -9.48 14.49
CA PRO A 69 0.12 -9.68 13.51
C PRO A 69 0.67 -11.11 13.55
N GLN A 70 1.07 -11.62 12.40
CA GLN A 70 1.80 -12.88 12.28
C GLN A 70 3.28 -12.68 12.64
N ASP A 71 3.54 -12.19 13.84
CA ASP A 71 4.87 -11.92 14.37
C ASP A 71 5.04 -12.64 15.72
N LEU A 72 6.02 -13.52 15.80
CA LEU A 72 6.31 -14.30 17.03
C LEU A 72 6.70 -13.43 18.24
N LYS A 73 7.08 -12.17 18.00
CA LYS A 73 7.44 -11.23 19.07
C LYS A 73 6.22 -10.52 19.67
N TYR A 74 5.09 -10.52 18.98
CA TYR A 74 3.87 -9.89 19.45
C TYR A 74 3.30 -10.61 20.67
N LYS A 75 3.03 -9.87 21.76
CA LYS A 75 2.53 -10.41 23.04
C LYS A 75 1.18 -9.81 23.45
N GLY A 76 0.44 -9.22 22.51
CA GLY A 76 -0.86 -8.61 22.79
C GLY A 76 -0.79 -7.10 23.04
N GLU A 77 0.24 -6.44 22.57
CA GLU A 77 0.40 -4.99 22.71
C GLU A 77 -0.73 -4.22 22.00
N LYS A 78 -1.05 -3.06 22.54
CA LYS A 78 -2.09 -2.19 21.97
C LYS A 78 -1.59 -1.51 20.70
N THR A 79 -1.82 -2.17 19.59
CA THR A 79 -1.51 -1.67 18.24
C THR A 79 -2.80 -1.58 17.42
N GLY A 80 -2.75 -0.89 16.28
CA GLY A 80 -3.97 -0.62 15.52
C GLY A 80 -3.80 -0.60 14.02
N ILE A 81 -4.91 -0.29 13.36
CA ILE A 81 -4.98 -0.03 11.91
C ILE A 81 -5.73 1.29 11.69
N LYS A 82 -5.26 2.04 10.71
CA LYS A 82 -5.99 3.18 10.18
C LYS A 82 -6.15 3.04 8.67
N ILE A 83 -7.39 2.97 8.21
CA ILE A 83 -7.78 2.91 6.80
C ILE A 83 -8.45 4.25 6.45
N GLY A 84 -8.00 4.88 5.38
CA GLY A 84 -8.57 6.10 4.83
C GLY A 84 -9.89 5.88 4.11
N ASN A 85 -10.26 6.81 3.25
CA ASN A 85 -11.56 6.91 2.62
C ASN A 85 -11.61 6.25 1.23
N ASN A 86 -12.82 5.92 0.76
CA ASN A 86 -13.09 5.45 -0.60
C ASN A 86 -12.29 4.20 -1.02
N ASN A 87 -11.89 3.36 -0.08
CA ASN A 87 -11.14 2.15 -0.36
C ASN A 87 -12.09 1.01 -0.78
N THR A 88 -11.67 0.25 -1.79
CA THR A 88 -12.32 -1.02 -2.17
C THR A 88 -11.41 -2.17 -1.78
N ILE A 89 -11.86 -3.00 -0.84
CA ILE A 89 -11.11 -4.14 -0.30
C ILE A 89 -11.89 -5.41 -0.65
N ARG A 90 -11.35 -6.18 -1.60
CA ARG A 90 -12.00 -7.36 -2.16
C ARG A 90 -11.85 -8.59 -1.25
N GLU A 91 -12.50 -9.65 -1.68
CA GLU A 91 -12.75 -10.88 -0.94
C GLU A 91 -11.44 -11.52 -0.45
N TYR A 92 -11.51 -12.13 0.73
CA TYR A 92 -10.40 -12.87 1.34
C TYR A 92 -9.14 -12.03 1.59
N THR A 93 -9.23 -10.70 1.54
CA THR A 93 -8.11 -9.82 1.89
C THR A 93 -7.86 -9.87 3.40
N THR A 94 -6.59 -9.85 3.79
CA THR A 94 -6.19 -9.80 5.20
C THR A 94 -5.32 -8.57 5.45
N ILE A 95 -5.69 -7.76 6.46
CA ILE A 95 -4.92 -6.59 6.90
C ILE A 95 -4.67 -6.72 8.39
N HIS A 96 -3.43 -6.94 8.78
CA HIS A 96 -3.05 -7.15 10.18
C HIS A 96 -2.67 -5.84 10.86
N ARG A 97 -3.05 -5.71 12.15
CA ARG A 97 -2.60 -4.59 12.98
C ARG A 97 -1.10 -4.63 13.20
N ALA A 98 -0.53 -3.50 13.59
CA ALA A 98 0.91 -3.37 13.80
C ALA A 98 1.42 -4.30 14.92
N SER A 99 2.73 -4.55 14.89
CA SER A 99 3.47 -5.30 15.90
C SER A 99 4.30 -4.36 16.76
N VAL A 100 5.23 -4.90 17.54
CA VAL A 100 6.20 -4.15 18.33
C VAL A 100 7.38 -3.70 17.45
N GLY A 101 7.92 -2.51 17.70
CA GLY A 101 9.10 -1.99 17.01
C GLY A 101 8.84 -1.04 15.85
N GLY A 102 7.56 -0.76 15.53
CA GLY A 102 7.12 0.31 14.65
C GLY A 102 6.50 1.48 15.43
N ASP A 103 5.66 2.27 14.78
CA ASP A 103 4.86 3.34 15.40
C ASP A 103 3.49 2.85 15.93
N GLY A 104 3.28 1.54 15.95
CA GLY A 104 2.07 0.92 16.47
C GLY A 104 0.87 0.93 15.52
N LEU A 105 1.04 1.36 14.27
CA LEU A 105 -0.03 1.45 13.29
C LEU A 105 0.35 0.82 11.94
N THR A 106 -0.56 0.00 11.41
CA THR A 106 -0.62 -0.34 9.97
C THR A 106 -1.55 0.67 9.31
N THR A 107 -1.13 1.29 8.21
CA THR A 107 -1.92 2.35 7.56
C THR A 107 -2.20 2.06 6.10
N LEU A 108 -3.41 2.41 5.67
CA LEU A 108 -3.87 2.43 4.28
C LEU A 108 -4.49 3.80 4.02
N GLY A 109 -3.99 4.53 3.02
CA GLY A 109 -4.52 5.82 2.62
C GLY A 109 -5.88 5.74 1.91
N ASP A 110 -6.16 6.71 1.06
CA ASP A 110 -7.44 6.87 0.38
C ASP A 110 -7.45 6.26 -1.04
N ASN A 111 -8.65 5.93 -1.55
CA ASN A 111 -8.89 5.55 -2.93
C ASN A 111 -8.11 4.30 -3.41
N ASN A 112 -7.75 3.39 -2.51
CA ASN A 112 -7.02 2.19 -2.87
C ASN A 112 -7.94 1.07 -3.36
N PHE A 113 -7.41 0.23 -4.24
CA PHE A 113 -8.09 -0.97 -4.74
C PHE A 113 -7.26 -2.22 -4.44
N LEU A 114 -7.66 -2.94 -3.39
CA LEU A 114 -7.06 -4.23 -3.02
C LEU A 114 -7.92 -5.35 -3.59
N MET A 115 -7.38 -6.11 -4.54
CA MET A 115 -8.09 -7.23 -5.16
C MET A 115 -8.10 -8.45 -4.24
N ALA A 116 -8.81 -9.50 -4.67
CA ALA A 116 -9.02 -10.67 -3.83
C ALA A 116 -7.70 -11.34 -3.41
N TYR A 117 -7.70 -11.85 -2.17
CA TYR A 117 -6.57 -12.55 -1.53
C TYR A 117 -5.32 -11.69 -1.29
N VAL A 118 -5.42 -10.38 -1.33
CA VAL A 118 -4.31 -9.49 -0.96
C VAL A 118 -3.98 -9.67 0.53
N HIS A 119 -2.69 -9.66 0.86
CA HIS A 119 -2.24 -9.66 2.24
C HIS A 119 -1.41 -8.40 2.55
N VAL A 120 -1.80 -7.70 3.60
CA VAL A 120 -1.06 -6.56 4.18
C VAL A 120 -0.64 -6.97 5.59
N ALA A 121 0.66 -7.24 5.78
CA ALA A 121 1.21 -7.56 7.09
C ALA A 121 1.29 -6.32 7.99
N HIS A 122 1.71 -6.55 9.22
CA HIS A 122 1.86 -5.55 10.26
C HIS A 122 2.82 -4.41 9.89
N ASP A 123 2.57 -3.22 10.42
CA ASP A 123 3.42 -2.03 10.26
C ASP A 123 3.60 -1.55 8.81
N CYS A 124 2.82 -2.08 7.85
CA CYS A 124 2.82 -1.57 6.48
C CYS A 124 2.23 -0.17 6.41
N LYS A 125 2.78 0.65 5.52
CA LYS A 125 2.27 1.99 5.20
C LYS A 125 1.97 2.08 3.73
N ILE A 126 0.69 2.10 3.40
CA ILE A 126 0.20 2.17 2.03
C ILE A 126 -0.39 3.57 1.81
N GLY A 127 0.07 4.25 0.77
CA GLY A 127 -0.40 5.57 0.38
C GLY A 127 -1.78 5.56 -0.28
N ASN A 128 -2.01 6.52 -1.16
CA ASN A 128 -3.28 6.74 -1.82
C ASN A 128 -3.28 6.18 -3.25
N SER A 129 -4.47 5.82 -3.73
CA SER A 129 -4.67 5.36 -5.11
C SER A 129 -3.77 4.19 -5.53
N VAL A 130 -3.39 3.35 -4.58
CA VAL A 130 -2.59 2.15 -4.83
C VAL A 130 -3.50 1.04 -5.33
N ILE A 131 -3.01 0.30 -6.33
CA ILE A 131 -3.68 -0.91 -6.82
C ILE A 131 -2.83 -2.12 -6.49
N MET A 132 -3.42 -3.07 -5.76
CA MET A 132 -2.82 -4.37 -5.49
C MET A 132 -3.66 -5.47 -6.15
N SER A 133 -3.07 -6.15 -7.12
CA SER A 133 -3.76 -7.23 -7.83
C SER A 133 -3.85 -8.50 -7.00
N ASN A 134 -4.64 -9.46 -7.47
CA ASN A 134 -4.93 -10.70 -6.76
C ASN A 134 -3.68 -11.38 -6.17
N VAL A 135 -3.77 -11.77 -4.90
CA VAL A 135 -2.72 -12.52 -4.18
C VAL A 135 -1.41 -11.73 -4.00
N ALA A 136 -1.42 -10.41 -4.22
CA ALA A 136 -0.25 -9.59 -3.88
C ALA A 136 -0.06 -9.55 -2.36
N THR A 137 1.18 -9.78 -1.91
CA THR A 137 1.50 -9.99 -0.50
C THR A 137 2.61 -9.04 -0.05
N LEU A 138 2.34 -8.26 0.98
CA LEU A 138 3.33 -7.42 1.65
C LEU A 138 3.73 -8.06 2.97
N ALA A 139 5.02 -8.29 3.17
CA ALA A 139 5.57 -8.62 4.49
C ALA A 139 5.61 -7.37 5.40
N GLY A 140 5.97 -7.53 6.68
CA GLY A 140 5.95 -6.43 7.65
C GLY A 140 6.79 -5.21 7.27
N HIS A 141 6.36 -4.03 7.70
CA HIS A 141 7.06 -2.76 7.53
C HIS A 141 7.30 -2.33 6.06
N VAL A 142 6.52 -2.84 5.11
CA VAL A 142 6.59 -2.39 3.72
C VAL A 142 5.93 -1.02 3.58
N ILE A 143 6.58 -0.14 2.81
CA ILE A 143 6.03 1.16 2.44
C ILE A 143 5.68 1.14 0.96
N VAL A 144 4.45 1.47 0.64
CA VAL A 144 3.96 1.63 -0.74
C VAL A 144 3.50 3.06 -0.90
N GLU A 145 4.16 3.81 -1.77
CA GLU A 145 3.81 5.20 -2.03
C GLU A 145 2.61 5.31 -2.98
N ASP A 146 2.08 6.53 -3.12
CA ASP A 146 0.87 6.82 -3.87
C ASP A 146 0.94 6.33 -5.33
N HIS A 147 -0.20 5.91 -5.87
CA HIS A 147 -0.35 5.49 -7.27
C HIS A 147 0.52 4.29 -7.69
N ALA A 148 1.13 3.57 -6.77
CA ALA A 148 1.88 2.36 -7.10
C ALA A 148 0.92 1.25 -7.56
N TYR A 149 1.39 0.45 -8.53
CA TYR A 149 0.68 -0.74 -9.02
C TYR A 149 1.47 -2.00 -8.69
N ILE A 150 0.88 -2.91 -7.93
CA ILE A 150 1.47 -4.19 -7.56
C ILE A 150 0.70 -5.31 -8.25
N GLY A 151 1.37 -6.00 -9.17
CA GLY A 151 0.79 -7.08 -9.97
C GLY A 151 0.39 -8.31 -9.15
N GLY A 152 -0.37 -9.19 -9.78
CA GLY A 152 -0.82 -10.42 -9.12
C GLY A 152 0.33 -11.35 -8.73
N LEU A 153 0.16 -12.06 -7.60
CA LEU A 153 1.15 -13.01 -7.08
C LEU A 153 2.54 -12.38 -6.80
N VAL A 154 2.59 -11.09 -6.55
CA VAL A 154 3.81 -10.39 -6.14
C VAL A 154 4.03 -10.61 -4.64
N ALA A 155 5.26 -10.99 -4.27
CA ALA A 155 5.69 -11.06 -2.88
C ALA A 155 6.72 -9.97 -2.59
N VAL A 156 6.42 -9.11 -1.60
CA VAL A 156 7.29 -7.99 -1.21
C VAL A 156 7.93 -8.28 0.14
N HIS A 157 9.26 -8.29 0.20
CA HIS A 157 10.03 -8.56 1.40
C HIS A 157 9.88 -7.42 2.43
N GLN A 158 9.98 -7.76 3.70
CA GLN A 158 9.90 -6.80 4.82
C GLN A 158 10.89 -5.62 4.67
N PHE A 159 10.45 -4.44 5.14
CA PHE A 159 11.20 -3.18 5.09
C PHE A 159 11.51 -2.66 3.68
N THR A 160 10.90 -3.20 2.64
CA THR A 160 11.05 -2.73 1.25
C THR A 160 10.12 -1.54 1.00
N ARG A 161 10.55 -0.62 0.15
CA ARG A 161 9.74 0.50 -0.31
C ARG A 161 9.42 0.37 -1.80
N ILE A 162 8.18 0.68 -2.15
CA ILE A 162 7.73 0.77 -3.55
C ILE A 162 7.34 2.23 -3.79
N GLY A 163 8.06 2.89 -4.68
CA GLY A 163 7.92 4.33 -4.93
C GLY A 163 6.65 4.67 -5.71
N THR A 164 6.30 5.95 -5.68
CA THR A 164 5.10 6.48 -6.34
C THR A 164 5.10 6.19 -7.84
N TYR A 165 3.94 5.88 -8.40
CA TYR A 165 3.77 5.47 -9.80
C TYR A 165 4.68 4.31 -10.24
N ALA A 166 5.32 3.59 -9.34
CA ALA A 166 6.05 2.38 -9.69
C ALA A 166 5.07 1.26 -10.07
N MET A 167 5.47 0.44 -11.02
CA MET A 167 4.73 -0.75 -11.44
C MET A 167 5.57 -2.00 -11.20
N VAL A 168 5.03 -2.93 -10.41
CA VAL A 168 5.62 -4.25 -10.19
C VAL A 168 4.82 -5.26 -10.99
N GLY A 169 5.46 -5.90 -11.98
CA GLY A 169 4.83 -6.94 -12.80
C GLY A 169 4.48 -8.18 -11.98
N GLY A 170 3.46 -8.92 -12.42
CA GLY A 170 3.01 -10.14 -11.74
C GLY A 170 4.11 -11.20 -11.57
N PHE A 171 3.93 -12.13 -10.64
CA PHE A 171 4.90 -13.19 -10.30
C PHE A 171 6.28 -12.67 -9.88
N SER A 172 6.37 -11.48 -9.29
CA SER A 172 7.64 -10.89 -8.91
C SER A 172 7.96 -11.08 -7.44
N GLY A 173 9.24 -11.34 -7.14
CA GLY A 173 9.79 -11.34 -5.79
C GLY A 173 10.58 -10.06 -5.54
N VAL A 174 10.06 -9.15 -4.73
CA VAL A 174 10.66 -7.83 -4.46
C VAL A 174 11.46 -7.87 -3.17
N GLY A 175 12.78 -7.89 -3.27
CA GLY A 175 13.69 -7.92 -2.12
C GLY A 175 14.41 -6.60 -1.84
N GLN A 176 14.32 -5.63 -2.74
CA GLN A 176 14.97 -4.32 -2.66
C GLN A 176 13.97 -3.22 -3.04
N ASP A 177 14.27 -1.98 -2.66
CA ASP A 177 13.41 -0.82 -2.93
C ASP A 177 13.19 -0.63 -4.44
N ILE A 178 11.94 -0.46 -4.86
CA ILE A 178 11.57 -0.14 -6.24
C ILE A 178 11.46 1.39 -6.36
N PRO A 179 12.30 2.02 -7.17
CA PRO A 179 12.30 3.48 -7.31
C PRO A 179 10.98 4.02 -7.87
N PRO A 180 10.59 5.24 -7.51
CA PRO A 180 9.44 5.92 -8.08
C PRO A 180 9.49 5.94 -9.62
N TYR A 181 8.30 5.90 -10.24
CA TYR A 181 8.11 6.02 -11.69
C TYR A 181 8.67 4.88 -12.53
N THR A 182 9.18 3.81 -11.93
CA THR A 182 9.84 2.71 -12.65
C THR A 182 8.98 1.47 -12.80
N MET A 183 9.38 0.58 -13.70
CA MET A 183 8.81 -0.76 -13.84
C MET A 183 9.83 -1.81 -13.40
N ALA A 184 9.37 -2.75 -12.56
CA ALA A 184 10.16 -3.89 -12.13
C ALA A 184 9.39 -5.19 -12.31
N SER A 185 10.07 -6.30 -12.59
CA SER A 185 9.46 -7.63 -12.66
C SER A 185 10.50 -8.74 -12.46
N GLY A 186 10.04 -9.96 -12.16
CA GLY A 186 10.84 -11.17 -12.06
C GLY A 186 10.91 -11.77 -10.66
N ALA A 187 11.27 -13.06 -10.55
CA ALA A 187 11.33 -13.82 -9.29
C ALA A 187 12.43 -13.33 -8.32
N ARG A 188 13.40 -12.57 -8.84
CA ARG A 188 14.14 -11.51 -8.16
C ARG A 188 13.96 -10.29 -9.03
N ALA A 189 13.08 -9.40 -8.59
CA ALA A 189 12.67 -8.23 -9.37
C ALA A 189 13.89 -7.43 -9.85
N LYS A 190 13.85 -7.06 -11.14
CA LYS A 190 14.83 -6.17 -11.79
C LYS A 190 14.10 -5.03 -12.47
N LEU A 191 14.78 -3.88 -12.63
CA LEU A 191 14.23 -2.73 -13.33
C LEU A 191 14.26 -2.93 -14.85
N PHE A 192 13.11 -2.74 -15.49
CA PHE A 192 13.00 -2.78 -16.96
C PHE A 192 13.06 -1.40 -17.59
N GLY A 193 12.62 -0.37 -16.90
CA GLY A 193 12.57 0.98 -17.45
C GLY A 193 11.71 1.92 -16.60
N LEU A 194 11.41 3.07 -17.19
CA LEU A 194 10.45 4.02 -16.67
C LEU A 194 9.03 3.54 -16.99
N ASN A 195 8.08 3.74 -16.08
CA ASN A 195 6.64 3.49 -16.30
C ASN A 195 6.03 4.60 -17.17
N ALA A 196 6.60 4.84 -18.36
CA ALA A 196 6.20 5.95 -19.23
C ALA A 196 4.73 5.89 -19.65
N VAL A 197 4.19 4.68 -19.87
CA VAL A 197 2.77 4.50 -20.24
C VAL A 197 1.86 4.86 -19.08
N GLY A 198 2.19 4.41 -17.86
CA GLY A 198 1.44 4.74 -16.65
C GLY A 198 1.47 6.25 -16.39
N LEU A 199 2.64 6.87 -16.45
CA LEU A 199 2.77 8.32 -16.26
C LEU A 199 1.94 9.12 -17.26
N LYS A 200 1.96 8.73 -18.55
CA LYS A 200 1.16 9.39 -19.59
C LYS A 200 -0.35 9.25 -19.33
N ARG A 201 -0.81 8.09 -18.88
CA ARG A 201 -2.22 7.86 -18.49
C ARG A 201 -2.66 8.72 -17.32
N HIS A 202 -1.74 9.04 -16.42
CA HIS A 202 -1.96 9.94 -15.27
C HIS A 202 -1.73 11.43 -15.61
N GLY A 203 -1.57 11.78 -16.89
CA GLY A 203 -1.51 13.17 -17.34
C GLY A 203 -0.17 13.87 -17.14
N PHE A 204 0.93 13.12 -16.89
CA PHE A 204 2.25 13.74 -16.80
C PHE A 204 2.67 14.36 -18.12
N PRO A 205 3.20 15.61 -18.12
CA PRO A 205 3.71 16.26 -19.33
C PRO A 205 4.85 15.45 -19.97
N ASP A 206 4.94 15.47 -21.29
CA ASP A 206 6.02 14.78 -22.02
C ASP A 206 7.41 15.29 -21.61
N SER A 207 7.55 16.56 -21.24
CA SER A 207 8.79 17.14 -20.68
C SER A 207 9.22 16.42 -19.40
N THR A 208 8.32 16.28 -18.42
CA THR A 208 8.57 15.58 -17.15
C THR A 208 8.94 14.12 -17.40
N ILE A 209 8.20 13.43 -18.28
CA ILE A 209 8.51 12.03 -18.64
C ILE A 209 9.89 11.92 -19.28
N ASN A 210 10.30 12.87 -20.12
CA ASN A 210 11.61 12.88 -20.75
C ASN A 210 12.74 13.13 -19.72
N ASP A 211 12.53 14.02 -18.78
CA ASP A 211 13.52 14.28 -17.72
C ASP A 211 13.66 13.08 -16.76
N LEU A 212 12.55 12.42 -16.40
CA LEU A 212 12.57 11.15 -15.66
C LEU A 212 13.29 10.03 -16.44
N LYS A 213 13.13 9.96 -17.79
CA LYS A 213 13.89 9.02 -18.64
C LYS A 213 15.39 9.28 -18.60
N LYS A 214 15.81 10.56 -18.65
CA LYS A 214 17.24 10.94 -18.53
C LYS A 214 17.77 10.54 -17.16
N ALA A 215 17.04 10.87 -16.06
CA ALA A 215 17.41 10.49 -14.70
C ALA A 215 17.53 8.97 -14.54
N TYR A 216 16.56 8.20 -15.05
CA TYR A 216 16.62 6.74 -15.05
C TYR A 216 17.86 6.20 -15.76
N LYS A 217 18.20 6.76 -16.93
CA LYS A 217 19.40 6.36 -17.69
C LYS A 217 20.67 6.64 -16.89
N MET A 218 20.79 7.82 -16.29
CA MET A 218 21.95 8.21 -15.46
C MET A 218 22.11 7.29 -14.25
N LEU A 219 20.99 6.91 -13.58
CA LEU A 219 21.01 6.08 -12.38
C LEU A 219 21.29 4.60 -12.65
N PHE A 220 20.73 4.05 -13.73
CA PHE A 220 20.63 2.59 -13.89
C PHE A 220 21.20 2.03 -15.18
N ARG A 221 21.54 2.87 -16.16
CA ARG A 221 22.06 2.41 -17.47
C ARG A 221 23.45 2.92 -17.80
N GLU A 222 23.94 3.94 -17.11
CA GLU A 222 25.31 4.41 -17.23
C GLU A 222 26.20 3.73 -16.19
N LYS A 223 27.49 3.52 -16.54
CA LYS A 223 28.48 2.94 -15.62
C LYS A 223 28.96 3.98 -14.61
N ARG A 224 28.05 4.40 -13.70
CA ARG A 224 28.32 5.38 -12.64
C ARG A 224 27.98 4.81 -11.27
N THR A 225 28.61 5.35 -10.23
CA THR A 225 28.15 5.12 -8.87
C THR A 225 26.81 5.84 -8.65
N LEU A 226 25.97 5.37 -7.72
CA LEU A 226 24.72 6.09 -7.41
C LEU A 226 24.98 7.52 -6.94
N LYS A 227 26.06 7.74 -6.20
CA LYS A 227 26.45 9.07 -5.71
C LYS A 227 26.76 10.03 -6.86
N ASP A 228 27.54 9.59 -7.84
CA ASP A 228 27.89 10.43 -9.00
C ASP A 228 26.69 10.66 -9.91
N ALA A 229 25.82 9.65 -10.08
CA ALA A 229 24.60 9.79 -10.84
C ALA A 229 23.63 10.80 -10.21
N LEU A 230 23.43 10.74 -8.88
CA LEU A 230 22.60 11.69 -8.16
C LEU A 230 23.12 13.13 -8.26
N LYS A 231 24.45 13.33 -8.12
CA LYS A 231 25.06 14.64 -8.30
C LYS A 231 24.82 15.17 -9.71
N LYS A 232 25.06 14.33 -10.73
CA LYS A 232 24.85 14.74 -12.12
C LYS A 232 23.38 15.06 -12.45
N ILE A 233 22.43 14.33 -11.89
CA ILE A 233 20.99 14.64 -12.03
C ILE A 233 20.69 16.04 -11.51
N GLN A 234 21.23 16.39 -10.33
CA GLN A 234 21.03 17.72 -9.73
C GLN A 234 21.69 18.85 -10.52
N GLU A 235 22.78 18.57 -11.25
CA GLU A 235 23.51 19.54 -12.08
C GLU A 235 22.88 19.73 -13.48
N ASP A 236 22.41 18.62 -14.10
CA ASP A 236 22.06 18.60 -15.54
C ASP A 236 20.54 18.64 -15.80
N LEU A 237 19.69 18.33 -14.83
CA LEU A 237 18.25 18.26 -15.04
C LEU A 237 17.47 19.33 -14.25
N PRO A 238 16.33 19.80 -14.77
CA PRO A 238 15.40 20.63 -13.99
C PRO A 238 15.01 19.91 -12.69
N TYR A 239 15.18 20.58 -11.55
CA TYR A 239 14.88 20.00 -10.23
C TYR A 239 13.40 20.12 -9.91
N THR A 240 12.56 19.47 -10.73
CA THR A 240 11.11 19.38 -10.53
C THR A 240 10.78 18.52 -9.30
N ASP A 241 9.53 18.58 -8.83
CA ASP A 241 9.10 17.78 -7.67
C ASP A 241 9.31 16.28 -7.91
N GLU A 242 9.14 15.79 -9.14
CA GLU A 242 9.33 14.37 -9.47
C GLU A 242 10.82 13.98 -9.44
N ILE A 243 11.69 14.81 -9.98
CA ILE A 243 13.15 14.57 -9.94
C ILE A 243 13.64 14.63 -8.49
N LYS A 244 13.20 15.62 -7.73
CA LYS A 244 13.49 15.74 -6.31
C LYS A 244 13.06 14.51 -5.55
N HIS A 245 11.80 14.05 -5.74
CA HIS A 245 11.26 12.86 -5.08
C HIS A 245 12.08 11.60 -5.42
N LEU A 246 12.40 11.38 -6.70
CA LEU A 246 13.25 10.26 -7.13
C LEU A 246 14.62 10.28 -6.44
N VAL A 247 15.26 11.45 -6.38
CA VAL A 247 16.58 11.62 -5.73
C VAL A 247 16.49 11.32 -4.24
N GLU A 248 15.51 11.92 -3.53
CA GLU A 248 15.32 11.70 -2.10
C GLU A 248 14.98 10.24 -1.77
N PHE A 249 14.14 9.60 -2.58
CA PHE A 249 13.81 8.19 -2.40
C PHE A 249 15.07 7.32 -2.44
N ILE A 250 15.95 7.56 -3.41
CA ILE A 250 17.19 6.79 -3.56
C ILE A 250 18.17 7.08 -2.42
N GLN A 251 18.28 8.34 -1.99
CA GLN A 251 19.17 8.72 -0.88
C GLN A 251 18.78 8.08 0.46
N ARG A 252 17.48 7.91 0.70
CA ARG A 252 16.93 7.35 1.94
C ARG A 252 16.88 5.81 1.95
N ASN A 253 17.42 5.12 0.95
CA ASN A 253 17.32 3.68 0.90
C ASN A 253 18.12 2.99 2.02
N LYS A 254 17.54 1.90 2.56
CA LYS A 254 18.17 1.06 3.60
C LYS A 254 18.32 -0.39 3.15
N ARG A 255 17.51 -0.84 2.20
CA ARG A 255 17.46 -2.23 1.70
C ARG A 255 18.24 -2.46 0.41
N GLY A 256 18.84 -1.41 -0.13
CA GLY A 256 19.37 -1.40 -1.50
C GLY A 256 18.29 -1.08 -2.53
N ILE A 257 18.71 -0.59 -3.69
CA ILE A 257 17.82 -0.22 -4.80
C ILE A 257 17.82 -1.34 -5.83
N CYS A 258 16.63 -1.74 -6.25
CA CYS A 258 16.42 -2.67 -7.36
C CYS A 258 17.09 -2.10 -8.65
N ARG A 259 17.78 -2.96 -9.40
CA ARG A 259 18.49 -2.60 -10.64
C ARG A 259 18.23 -3.58 -11.78
#